data_6ba133f879081d64e4117928c3ba3c4f
#
_entry.id   6ba133f879081d64e4117928c3ba3c4f
#
_cell.length_a   1.000
_cell.length_b   1.000
_cell.length_c   1.000
_cell.angle_alpha   90.00
_cell.angle_beta   90.00
_cell.angle_gamma   90.00
#
_symmetry.space_group_name_H-M   'P 1'
#
loop_
_entity.id
_entity.type
_entity.pdbx_description
1 polymer ?
#
loop_
_entity_poly.entity_id
_entity_poly.type
_entity_poly.pdbx_seq_one_letter_code
_entity_poly.pdbx_strand_id
1 'polypeptide(L)'
;MKNMRVFYHYRLSVLLTLLTLGVATLGAKEIGNRYQGSAPALEGKIHVLTCFISETGWTAEEAEKSSAMIQEAEDWLVEQARNYGKEVTFVNATAGLDTPLLYDNIISGNGVGNEPVNLVSKLMPKLGYSNGLEYAKWISNNTDCDGCMVLIIANKPGRGYSMAYKNAFDDKLYYLEGTMLYTSYEEGMPNCAASIAHEMCHLFGAEDLYATFIQTEENEARARELFPDDIMLRVSYNIKTQKIDKLTAWLIGLTDEMEEWYLDFLYE
;
A
#
# COMPACT_ATOMS: atom_id res chain seq x y z
N MET A 1 5.64 61.06 -39.90
CA MET A 1 4.59 60.09 -39.55
C MET A 1 5.02 58.72 -40.01
N LYS A 2 5.88 58.10 -39.30
CA LYS A 2 6.30 56.68 -39.39
C LYS A 2 6.86 56.31 -38.02
N ASN A 3 6.15 55.54 -37.24
CA ASN A 3 6.62 54.76 -36.09
C ASN A 3 5.51 54.51 -35.06
N MET A 4 4.38 53.95 -35.51
CA MET A 4 3.33 53.57 -34.54
C MET A 4 2.55 52.30 -34.97
N ARG A 5 3.25 51.33 -35.59
CA ARG A 5 2.61 50.04 -35.97
C ARG A 5 3.34 48.78 -35.48
N VAL A 6 4.44 48.89 -34.71
CA VAL A 6 5.25 47.73 -34.32
C VAL A 6 4.93 47.24 -32.89
N PHE A 7 4.23 48.05 -32.06
CA PHE A 7 4.00 47.69 -30.65
C PHE A 7 2.73 46.89 -30.36
N TYR A 8 1.84 46.69 -31.32
CA TYR A 8 0.58 45.94 -31.07
C TYR A 8 0.68 44.42 -31.24
N HIS A 9 1.64 43.90 -31.97
CA HIS A 9 1.75 42.45 -32.22
C HIS A 9 2.46 41.70 -31.12
N TYR A 10 3.31 42.34 -30.32
CA TYR A 10 4.03 41.68 -29.21
C TYR A 10 3.16 41.46 -27.97
N ARG A 11 2.15 42.28 -27.74
CA ARG A 11 1.28 42.10 -26.55
C ARG A 11 0.23 41.01 -26.73
N LEU A 12 -0.16 40.70 -27.95
CA LEU A 12 -1.15 39.65 -28.21
C LEU A 12 -0.52 38.25 -28.13
N SER A 13 0.75 38.08 -28.54
CA SER A 13 1.46 36.81 -28.48
C SER A 13 1.81 36.40 -27.05
N VAL A 14 2.13 37.35 -26.18
CA VAL A 14 2.43 37.08 -24.78
C VAL A 14 1.18 36.72 -23.98
N LEU A 15 0.02 37.30 -24.31
CA LEU A 15 -1.24 36.97 -23.66
C LEU A 15 -1.77 35.60 -24.06
N LEU A 16 -1.55 35.16 -25.31
CA LEU A 16 -1.97 33.83 -25.78
C LEU A 16 -1.08 32.72 -25.20
N THR A 17 0.21 32.98 -24.99
CA THR A 17 1.15 32.02 -24.40
C THR A 17 0.92 31.85 -22.89
N LEU A 18 0.47 32.87 -22.20
CA LEU A 18 0.08 32.81 -20.78
C LEU A 18 -1.28 32.11 -20.55
N LEU A 19 -2.20 32.18 -21.53
CA LEU A 19 -3.47 31.44 -21.45
C LEU A 19 -3.32 29.95 -21.73
N THR A 20 -2.34 29.53 -22.53
CA THR A 20 -2.09 28.10 -22.79
C THR A 20 -1.29 27.44 -21.69
N LEU A 21 -0.49 28.17 -20.90
CA LEU A 21 0.19 27.66 -19.72
C LEU A 21 -0.74 27.58 -18.49
N GLY A 22 -1.82 28.35 -18.46
CA GLY A 22 -2.81 28.35 -17.36
C GLY A 22 -3.88 27.26 -17.47
N VAL A 23 -4.01 26.58 -18.60
CA VAL A 23 -5.01 25.50 -18.81
C VAL A 23 -4.40 24.13 -18.55
N ALA A 24 -3.06 23.99 -18.54
CA ALA A 24 -2.39 22.72 -18.27
C ALA A 24 -2.25 22.38 -16.77
N THR A 25 -2.60 23.29 -15.86
CA THR A 25 -2.50 23.07 -14.41
C THR A 25 -3.85 22.89 -13.69
N LEU A 26 -4.97 22.90 -14.43
CA LEU A 26 -6.31 22.72 -13.88
C LEU A 26 -6.87 21.29 -14.06
N GLY A 27 -6.05 20.33 -14.47
CA GLY A 27 -6.50 18.98 -14.79
C GLY A 27 -5.79 17.83 -14.11
N ALA A 28 -4.80 18.08 -13.27
CA ALA A 28 -4.28 17.03 -12.40
C ALA A 28 -5.07 17.09 -11.08
N LYS A 29 -6.34 16.71 -11.11
CA LYS A 29 -7.00 16.20 -9.92
C LYS A 29 -6.12 15.07 -9.45
N GLU A 30 -5.61 15.15 -8.22
CA GLU A 30 -4.85 14.06 -7.62
C GLU A 30 -5.66 12.78 -7.79
N ILE A 31 -5.21 11.91 -8.69
CA ILE A 31 -5.93 10.69 -9.02
C ILE A 31 -5.56 9.68 -7.94
N GLY A 32 -6.38 9.64 -6.89
CA GLY A 32 -6.20 8.71 -5.78
C GLY A 32 -4.90 8.92 -5.00
N ASN A 33 -4.49 7.89 -4.28
CA ASN A 33 -3.28 7.92 -3.45
C ASN A 33 -2.03 7.36 -4.15
N ARG A 34 -2.06 7.33 -5.48
CA ARG A 34 -0.89 6.90 -6.24
C ARG A 34 0.33 7.74 -5.85
N TYR A 35 1.42 7.04 -5.59
CA TYR A 35 2.70 7.64 -5.25
C TYR A 35 2.71 8.46 -3.94
N GLN A 36 1.81 8.17 -3.02
CA GLN A 36 1.78 8.79 -1.70
C GLN A 36 2.18 7.78 -0.61
N GLY A 37 2.43 8.28 0.59
CA GLY A 37 2.81 7.46 1.74
C GLY A 37 4.27 7.04 1.75
N SER A 38 4.56 6.04 2.56
CA SER A 38 5.91 5.50 2.75
C SER A 38 6.27 4.40 1.74
N ALA A 39 5.26 3.83 1.06
CA ALA A 39 5.44 2.82 0.01
C ALA A 39 4.75 3.29 -1.28
N PRO A 40 5.32 4.29 -2.00
CA PRO A 40 4.60 5.03 -3.04
C PRO A 40 4.30 4.21 -4.30
N ALA A 41 5.05 3.15 -4.58
CA ALA A 41 4.85 2.27 -5.72
C ALA A 41 5.54 0.92 -5.51
N LEU A 42 5.08 -0.11 -6.21
CA LEU A 42 5.73 -1.43 -6.24
C LEU A 42 6.89 -1.42 -7.23
N GLU A 43 7.94 -0.66 -6.91
CA GLU A 43 9.19 -0.61 -7.68
C GLU A 43 10.38 -0.22 -6.78
N GLY A 44 11.61 -0.54 -7.23
CA GLY A 44 12.83 -0.20 -6.51
C GLY A 44 13.07 -1.05 -5.27
N LYS A 45 13.73 -0.49 -4.28
CA LYS A 45 14.04 -1.16 -3.02
C LYS A 45 13.05 -0.76 -1.94
N ILE A 46 12.32 -1.72 -1.43
CA ILE A 46 11.29 -1.51 -0.40
C ILE A 46 11.75 -2.13 0.92
N HIS A 47 11.92 -1.31 1.94
CA HIS A 47 12.21 -1.80 3.27
C HIS A 47 10.93 -2.34 3.93
N VAL A 48 10.96 -3.60 4.37
CA VAL A 48 9.83 -4.27 5.05
C VAL A 48 10.23 -4.58 6.47
N LEU A 49 9.59 -3.92 7.44
CA LEU A 49 9.73 -4.26 8.85
C LEU A 49 8.63 -5.20 9.29
N THR A 50 8.95 -6.47 9.52
CA THR A 50 8.00 -7.44 10.08
C THR A 50 8.07 -7.44 11.59
N CYS A 51 6.96 -7.09 12.25
CA CYS A 51 6.81 -7.06 13.70
C CYS A 51 5.97 -8.25 14.16
N PHE A 52 6.61 -9.17 14.86
CA PHE A 52 5.98 -10.36 15.46
C PHE A 52 5.40 -10.00 16.82
N ILE A 53 4.07 -9.93 16.94
CA ILE A 53 3.39 -9.63 18.20
C ILE A 53 2.62 -10.84 18.73
N SER A 54 2.61 -11.03 20.04
CA SER A 54 1.95 -12.17 20.67
C SER A 54 1.55 -11.89 22.12
N GLU A 55 0.70 -12.75 22.69
CA GLU A 55 0.39 -12.70 24.11
C GLU A 55 1.50 -13.34 24.96
N THR A 56 2.13 -14.39 24.45
CA THR A 56 3.06 -15.24 25.21
C THR A 56 4.44 -15.43 24.56
N GLY A 57 4.69 -14.78 23.43
CA GLY A 57 5.87 -14.99 22.61
C GLY A 57 5.60 -15.87 21.38
N TRP A 58 6.60 -15.97 20.51
CA TRP A 58 6.59 -16.80 19.31
C TRP A 58 7.50 -17.99 19.50
N THR A 59 7.09 -19.16 19.06
CA THR A 59 8.01 -20.29 18.87
C THR A 59 8.81 -20.07 17.59
N ALA A 60 10.01 -20.69 17.52
CA ALA A 60 10.83 -20.60 16.31
C ALA A 60 10.10 -21.18 15.07
N GLU A 61 9.36 -22.28 15.24
CA GLU A 61 8.59 -22.90 14.14
C GLU A 61 7.48 -21.99 13.61
N GLU A 62 6.72 -21.34 14.49
CA GLU A 62 5.67 -20.39 14.08
C GLU A 62 6.24 -19.17 13.36
N ALA A 63 7.34 -18.63 13.88
CA ALA A 63 8.03 -17.50 13.27
C ALA A 63 8.59 -17.85 11.88
N GLU A 64 9.23 -19.04 11.75
CA GLU A 64 9.76 -19.53 10.48
C GLU A 64 8.64 -19.74 9.45
N LYS A 65 7.53 -20.36 9.85
CA LYS A 65 6.37 -20.56 8.97
C LYS A 65 5.79 -19.25 8.49
N SER A 66 5.64 -18.27 9.38
CA SER A 66 5.11 -16.95 9.02
C SER A 66 6.07 -16.19 8.11
N SER A 67 7.37 -16.26 8.38
CA SER A 67 8.41 -15.64 7.53
C SER A 67 8.44 -16.27 6.14
N ALA A 68 8.27 -17.59 6.03
CA ALA A 68 8.19 -18.27 4.74
C ALA A 68 6.99 -17.84 3.92
N MET A 69 5.83 -17.62 4.52
CA MET A 69 4.66 -17.09 3.82
C MET A 69 4.87 -15.66 3.35
N ILE A 70 5.53 -14.81 4.15
CA ILE A 70 5.89 -13.44 3.75
C ILE A 70 6.84 -13.48 2.55
N GLN A 71 7.88 -14.33 2.61
CA GLN A 71 8.82 -14.47 1.50
C GLN A 71 8.14 -14.95 0.21
N GLU A 72 7.21 -15.91 0.31
CA GLU A 72 6.43 -16.38 -0.86
C GLU A 72 5.56 -15.24 -1.46
N ALA A 73 4.97 -14.40 -0.61
CA ALA A 73 4.22 -13.22 -1.05
C ALA A 73 5.12 -12.20 -1.76
N GLU A 74 6.29 -11.91 -1.19
CA GLU A 74 7.28 -10.99 -1.77
C GLU A 74 7.82 -11.52 -3.11
N ASP A 75 8.17 -12.79 -3.20
CA ASP A 75 8.66 -13.43 -4.43
C ASP A 75 7.61 -13.33 -5.53
N TRP A 76 6.34 -13.55 -5.19
CA TRP A 76 5.24 -13.40 -6.13
C TRP A 76 5.05 -11.95 -6.57
N LEU A 77 5.11 -10.97 -5.66
CA LEU A 77 5.03 -9.54 -6.02
C LEU A 77 6.18 -9.12 -6.95
N VAL A 78 7.39 -9.63 -6.71
CA VAL A 78 8.54 -9.41 -7.60
C VAL A 78 8.27 -9.98 -8.99
N GLU A 79 7.70 -11.19 -9.09
CA GLU A 79 7.32 -11.78 -10.37
C GLU A 79 6.24 -10.94 -11.08
N GLN A 80 5.20 -10.49 -10.36
CA GLN A 80 4.16 -9.63 -10.92
C GLN A 80 4.74 -8.30 -11.42
N ALA A 81 5.61 -7.65 -10.67
CA ALA A 81 6.26 -6.41 -11.08
C ALA A 81 7.05 -6.58 -12.39
N ARG A 82 7.78 -7.69 -12.55
CA ARG A 82 8.51 -8.02 -13.79
C ARG A 82 7.61 -8.13 -15.01
N ASN A 83 6.36 -8.61 -14.84
CA ASN A 83 5.40 -8.69 -15.95
C ASN A 83 5.06 -7.30 -16.52
N TYR A 84 5.26 -6.25 -15.73
CA TYR A 84 5.11 -4.85 -16.11
C TYR A 84 6.45 -4.13 -16.39
N GLY A 85 7.57 -4.88 -16.45
CA GLY A 85 8.90 -4.32 -16.71
C GLY A 85 9.50 -3.56 -15.53
N LYS A 86 8.99 -3.78 -14.30
CA LYS A 86 9.50 -3.15 -13.09
C LYS A 86 10.40 -4.10 -12.31
N GLU A 87 11.43 -3.55 -11.68
CA GLU A 87 12.33 -4.28 -10.77
C GLU A 87 12.00 -3.89 -9.33
N VAL A 88 11.82 -4.90 -8.48
CA VAL A 88 11.52 -4.75 -7.05
C VAL A 88 12.48 -5.60 -6.24
N THR A 89 12.92 -5.08 -5.11
CA THR A 89 13.70 -5.81 -4.11
C THR A 89 13.13 -5.48 -2.73
N PHE A 90 12.72 -6.50 -1.99
CA PHE A 90 12.35 -6.34 -0.58
C PHE A 90 13.57 -6.48 0.32
N VAL A 91 13.76 -5.52 1.24
CA VAL A 91 14.85 -5.48 2.22
C VAL A 91 14.23 -5.70 3.60
N ASN A 92 14.29 -6.94 4.07
CA ASN A 92 13.58 -7.39 5.25
C ASN A 92 14.33 -7.11 6.55
N ALA A 93 13.59 -6.63 7.55
CA ALA A 93 13.99 -6.56 8.95
C ALA A 93 12.88 -7.14 9.84
N THR A 94 13.25 -7.66 11.01
CA THR A 94 12.31 -8.25 11.95
C THR A 94 12.43 -7.65 13.34
N ALA A 95 11.30 -7.59 14.05
CA ALA A 95 11.24 -7.23 15.46
C ALA A 95 10.24 -8.13 16.21
N GLY A 96 10.41 -8.29 17.51
CA GLY A 96 9.49 -9.06 18.36
C GLY A 96 9.85 -10.53 18.57
N LEU A 97 10.90 -11.04 17.92
CA LEU A 97 11.37 -12.43 18.11
C LEU A 97 12.38 -12.52 19.26
N ASP A 98 13.45 -11.74 19.25
CA ASP A 98 14.46 -11.73 20.30
C ASP A 98 13.98 -11.00 21.56
N THR A 99 13.29 -9.88 21.38
CA THR A 99 12.64 -9.13 22.44
C THR A 99 11.15 -9.13 22.17
N PRO A 100 10.34 -9.88 22.94
CA PRO A 100 8.91 -10.04 22.67
C PRO A 100 8.15 -8.71 22.63
N LEU A 101 7.41 -8.50 21.56
CA LEU A 101 6.41 -7.43 21.43
C LEU A 101 5.07 -8.01 21.90
N LEU A 102 4.74 -7.74 23.16
CA LEU A 102 3.53 -8.29 23.75
C LEU A 102 2.29 -7.52 23.34
N TYR A 103 1.19 -8.25 23.26
CA TYR A 103 -0.11 -7.80 22.83
C TYR A 103 -0.71 -6.70 23.68
N ASP A 104 -0.28 -6.59 24.97
CA ASP A 104 -0.80 -5.70 25.95
C ASP A 104 -1.00 -4.28 25.40
N ASN A 105 -2.24 -3.92 25.16
CA ASN A 105 -2.68 -2.62 24.70
C ASN A 105 -2.26 -2.21 23.27
N ILE A 106 -1.71 -3.12 22.44
CA ILE A 106 -1.47 -2.84 21.03
C ILE A 106 -2.75 -3.07 20.25
N ILE A 107 -3.46 -4.15 20.56
CA ILE A 107 -4.73 -4.49 19.93
C ILE A 107 -5.76 -4.76 21.02
N SER A 108 -6.87 -4.04 21.01
CA SER A 108 -8.04 -4.33 21.80
C SER A 108 -9.19 -4.73 20.86
N GLY A 109 -9.79 -5.89 21.11
CA GLY A 109 -10.91 -6.39 20.31
C GLY A 109 -10.50 -7.15 19.03
N ASN A 110 -11.47 -7.38 18.17
CA ASN A 110 -11.32 -8.18 16.95
C ASN A 110 -10.86 -7.36 15.73
N GLY A 111 -10.14 -6.27 15.94
CA GLY A 111 -9.60 -5.43 14.83
C GLY A 111 -10.65 -4.65 14.05
N VAL A 112 -11.87 -4.54 14.58
CA VAL A 112 -12.96 -3.76 13.94
C VAL A 112 -13.06 -2.40 14.63
N GLY A 113 -12.66 -1.33 13.93
CA GLY A 113 -12.78 0.04 14.42
C GLY A 113 -11.52 0.90 14.16
N ASN A 114 -11.42 2.06 14.81
CA ASN A 114 -10.29 3.01 14.65
C ASN A 114 -8.94 2.53 15.25
N GLU A 115 -8.83 1.27 15.63
CA GLU A 115 -7.64 0.68 16.25
C GLU A 115 -6.47 0.44 15.30
N PRO A 116 -6.70 0.06 14.02
CA PRO A 116 -5.63 -0.09 13.05
C PRO A 116 -4.72 1.13 12.95
N VAL A 117 -5.33 2.27 12.91
CA VAL A 117 -4.70 3.59 12.83
C VAL A 117 -3.70 3.85 13.97
N ASN A 118 -4.02 3.32 15.14
CA ASN A 118 -3.16 3.49 16.31
C ASN A 118 -2.08 2.42 16.41
N LEU A 119 -2.12 1.38 15.58
CA LEU A 119 -1.25 0.23 15.74
C LEU A 119 0.21 0.57 15.46
N VAL A 120 0.50 1.16 14.30
CA VAL A 120 1.84 1.64 13.96
C VAL A 120 2.31 2.69 14.95
N SER A 121 1.44 3.64 15.34
CA SER A 121 1.80 4.68 16.30
C SER A 121 2.07 4.14 17.71
N LYS A 122 1.43 3.05 18.13
CA LYS A 122 1.71 2.38 19.40
C LYS A 122 2.97 1.50 19.34
N LEU A 123 3.28 0.96 18.16
CA LEU A 123 4.40 0.08 17.94
C LEU A 123 5.74 0.84 17.85
N MET A 124 5.76 1.96 17.14
CA MET A 124 7.00 2.71 16.88
C MET A 124 7.75 3.13 18.15
N PRO A 125 7.10 3.62 19.23
CA PRO A 125 7.79 3.92 20.48
C PRO A 125 8.47 2.71 21.15
N LYS A 126 7.91 1.51 20.96
CA LYS A 126 8.52 0.27 21.48
C LYS A 126 9.78 -0.12 20.70
N LEU A 127 9.94 0.39 19.49
CA LEU A 127 11.09 0.20 18.63
C LEU A 127 12.09 1.37 18.71
N GLY A 128 11.82 2.37 19.56
CA GLY A 128 12.70 3.51 19.79
C GLY A 128 12.47 4.73 18.89
N TYR A 129 11.36 4.75 18.16
CA TYR A 129 10.96 5.88 17.30
C TYR A 129 9.72 6.57 17.88
N SER A 130 9.64 7.89 17.79
CA SER A 130 8.50 8.64 18.36
C SER A 130 7.18 8.40 17.57
N ASN A 131 7.28 8.10 16.28
CA ASN A 131 6.14 7.82 15.39
C ASN A 131 6.60 7.20 14.06
N GLY A 132 5.63 6.82 13.20
CA GLY A 132 5.91 6.22 11.90
C GLY A 132 6.65 7.13 10.93
N LEU A 133 6.35 8.42 10.92
CA LEU A 133 7.06 9.39 10.07
C LEU A 133 8.54 9.48 10.42
N GLU A 134 8.88 9.44 11.71
CA GLU A 134 10.28 9.43 12.16
C GLU A 134 11.01 8.17 11.68
N TYR A 135 10.36 7.01 11.81
CA TYR A 135 10.92 5.76 11.29
C TYR A 135 11.13 5.80 9.77
N ALA A 136 10.13 6.21 9.01
CA ALA A 136 10.24 6.31 7.56
C ALA A 136 11.37 7.27 7.13
N LYS A 137 11.51 8.40 7.80
CA LYS A 137 12.63 9.33 7.59
C LYS A 137 13.99 8.70 7.94
N TRP A 138 14.03 7.89 9.01
CA TRP A 138 15.25 7.19 9.37
C TRP A 138 15.67 6.21 8.27
N ILE A 139 14.72 5.40 7.74
CA ILE A 139 14.98 4.50 6.61
C ILE A 139 15.52 5.29 5.41
N SER A 140 14.82 6.33 4.99
CA SER A 140 15.22 7.18 3.85
C SER A 140 16.60 7.80 4.00
N ASN A 141 17.01 8.17 5.23
CA ASN A 141 18.29 8.82 5.48
C ASN A 141 19.46 7.84 5.72
N ASN A 142 19.18 6.58 6.07
CA ASN A 142 20.21 5.64 6.51
C ASN A 142 20.30 4.38 5.64
N THR A 143 19.41 4.23 4.64
CA THR A 143 19.41 3.11 3.70
C THR A 143 19.31 3.64 2.26
N ASP A 144 19.45 2.76 1.29
CA ASP A 144 19.22 3.02 -0.14
C ASP A 144 17.83 2.52 -0.60
N CYS A 145 16.87 2.43 0.32
CA CYS A 145 15.50 2.02 0.03
C CYS A 145 14.67 3.21 -0.49
N ASP A 146 13.88 2.95 -1.53
CA ASP A 146 12.98 3.90 -2.18
C ASP A 146 11.66 4.05 -1.42
N GLY A 147 11.27 3.02 -0.64
CA GLY A 147 10.07 2.99 0.18
C GLY A 147 10.22 2.12 1.41
N CYS A 148 9.25 2.21 2.33
CA CYS A 148 9.20 1.35 3.50
C CYS A 148 7.76 1.07 3.94
N MET A 149 7.55 -0.10 4.57
CA MET A 149 6.28 -0.51 5.14
C MET A 149 6.47 -1.37 6.39
N VAL A 150 5.39 -1.56 7.14
CA VAL A 150 5.38 -2.40 8.34
C VAL A 150 4.35 -3.52 8.18
N LEU A 151 4.80 -4.76 8.31
CA LEU A 151 3.93 -5.92 8.46
C LEU A 151 3.85 -6.29 9.94
N ILE A 152 2.68 -6.23 10.53
CA ILE A 152 2.46 -6.62 11.92
C ILE A 152 1.75 -7.96 11.89
N ILE A 153 2.40 -8.99 12.39
CA ILE A 153 1.82 -10.33 12.41
C ILE A 153 1.56 -10.79 13.84
N ALA A 154 0.30 -11.17 14.10
CA ALA A 154 -0.13 -11.65 15.41
C ALA A 154 -0.25 -13.17 15.45
N ASN A 155 0.30 -13.79 16.50
CA ASN A 155 0.17 -15.23 16.73
C ASN A 155 -1.19 -15.56 17.34
N LYS A 156 -2.25 -15.36 16.55
CA LYS A 156 -3.64 -15.73 16.90
C LYS A 156 -4.53 -15.71 15.66
N PRO A 157 -5.76 -16.25 15.72
CA PRO A 157 -6.78 -16.06 14.68
C PRO A 157 -7.23 -14.62 14.58
N GLY A 158 -7.55 -14.20 13.35
CA GLY A 158 -8.13 -12.88 13.09
C GLY A 158 -8.29 -12.62 11.58
N ARG A 159 -8.83 -11.45 11.27
CA ARG A 159 -8.97 -10.96 9.90
C ARG A 159 -7.90 -9.89 9.64
N GLY A 160 -7.09 -10.10 8.59
CA GLY A 160 -6.11 -9.13 8.14
C GLY A 160 -6.76 -7.83 7.64
N TYR A 161 -6.01 -6.75 7.73
CA TYR A 161 -6.40 -5.45 7.18
C TYR A 161 -5.18 -4.55 7.02
N SER A 162 -5.26 -3.62 6.09
CA SER A 162 -4.18 -2.67 5.79
C SER A 162 -4.56 -1.24 6.09
N MET A 163 -3.53 -0.44 6.39
CA MET A 163 -3.62 0.99 6.58
C MET A 163 -2.71 1.67 5.59
N ALA A 164 -3.30 2.10 4.48
CA ALA A 164 -2.63 2.89 3.47
C ALA A 164 -2.75 4.38 3.77
N TYR A 165 -1.84 5.17 3.24
CA TYR A 165 -1.79 6.62 3.43
C TYR A 165 -3.07 7.35 2.99
N LYS A 166 -3.81 6.79 2.03
CA LYS A 166 -5.10 7.34 1.60
C LYS A 166 -6.14 7.51 2.72
N ASN A 167 -5.97 6.78 3.80
CA ASN A 167 -6.82 6.87 5.00
C ASN A 167 -6.27 7.87 6.01
N ALA A 168 -5.29 8.69 5.62
CA ALA A 168 -4.58 9.59 6.50
C ALA A 168 -5.41 10.84 6.81
N PHE A 169 -5.80 10.96 8.08
CA PHE A 169 -6.31 12.21 8.65
C PHE A 169 -5.20 13.05 9.31
N ASP A 170 -4.02 12.45 9.51
CA ASP A 170 -2.84 13.06 10.12
C ASP A 170 -1.57 12.43 9.56
N ASP A 171 -0.82 13.18 8.76
CA ASP A 171 0.43 12.74 8.12
C ASP A 171 1.45 12.12 9.08
N LYS A 172 1.47 12.56 10.33
CA LYS A 172 2.43 12.02 11.30
C LYS A 172 2.07 10.62 11.79
N LEU A 173 0.78 10.31 11.82
CA LEU A 173 0.28 9.02 12.29
C LEU A 173 0.27 7.98 11.16
N TYR A 174 -0.03 8.39 9.95
CA TYR A 174 -0.38 7.49 8.86
C TYR A 174 0.66 7.40 7.75
N TYR A 175 1.66 8.26 7.77
CA TYR A 175 2.66 8.29 6.71
C TYR A 175 3.37 6.94 6.52
N LEU A 176 3.70 6.25 7.63
CA LEU A 176 4.23 4.90 7.58
C LEU A 176 3.06 3.91 7.43
N GLU A 177 2.98 3.34 6.27
CA GLU A 177 1.95 2.37 5.93
C GLU A 177 2.21 1.02 6.57
N GLY A 178 1.16 0.35 6.98
CA GLY A 178 1.28 -0.91 7.68
C GLY A 178 0.05 -1.79 7.56
N THR A 179 0.26 -3.09 7.64
CA THR A 179 -0.80 -4.08 7.67
C THR A 179 -0.75 -4.92 8.93
N MET A 180 -1.94 -5.27 9.41
CA MET A 180 -2.14 -6.25 10.48
C MET A 180 -2.47 -7.60 9.86
N LEU A 181 -1.66 -8.58 10.17
CA LEU A 181 -1.79 -9.97 9.73
C LEU A 181 -1.99 -10.89 10.93
N TYR A 182 -2.56 -12.06 10.68
CA TYR A 182 -2.78 -13.09 11.67
C TYR A 182 -2.26 -14.44 11.17
N THR A 183 -1.91 -15.35 12.07
CA THR A 183 -1.45 -16.70 11.68
C THR A 183 -2.55 -17.57 11.10
N SER A 184 -3.80 -17.28 11.41
CA SER A 184 -4.97 -17.96 10.84
C SER A 184 -6.17 -17.01 10.76
N TYR A 185 -7.15 -17.35 9.94
CA TYR A 185 -8.46 -16.71 9.93
C TYR A 185 -9.27 -17.06 11.18
N GLU A 186 -10.35 -16.30 11.45
CA GLU A 186 -11.23 -16.52 12.60
C GLU A 186 -11.83 -17.93 12.62
N GLU A 187 -12.09 -18.54 11.46
CA GLU A 187 -12.59 -19.90 11.31
C GLU A 187 -11.51 -20.97 11.51
N GLY A 188 -10.28 -20.58 11.88
CA GLY A 188 -9.17 -21.46 12.19
C GLY A 188 -8.40 -21.98 10.97
N MET A 189 -8.72 -21.55 9.77
CA MET A 189 -7.94 -21.86 8.57
C MET A 189 -6.62 -21.07 8.61
N PRO A 190 -5.48 -21.70 8.29
CA PRO A 190 -4.19 -21.01 8.23
C PRO A 190 -4.25 -19.82 7.26
N ASN A 191 -3.53 -18.76 7.56
CA ASN A 191 -3.29 -17.68 6.59
C ASN A 191 -2.43 -18.19 5.43
N CYS A 192 -2.34 -17.44 4.35
CA CYS A 192 -1.58 -17.82 3.15
C CYS A 192 -0.82 -16.63 2.54
N ALA A 193 0.16 -16.94 1.70
CA ALA A 193 0.97 -15.94 1.02
C ALA A 193 0.12 -14.97 0.17
N ALA A 194 -0.96 -15.46 -0.45
CA ALA A 194 -1.84 -14.60 -1.23
C ALA A 194 -2.56 -13.54 -0.39
N SER A 195 -2.98 -13.86 0.85
CA SER A 195 -3.53 -12.84 1.75
C SER A 195 -2.49 -11.79 2.11
N ILE A 196 -1.25 -12.21 2.36
CA ILE A 196 -0.16 -11.29 2.68
C ILE A 196 0.11 -10.37 1.49
N ALA A 197 0.22 -10.92 0.29
CA ALA A 197 0.43 -10.13 -0.93
C ALA A 197 -0.74 -9.17 -1.21
N HIS A 198 -1.99 -9.60 -1.00
CA HIS A 198 -3.18 -8.75 -1.10
C HIS A 198 -3.08 -7.54 -0.15
N GLU A 199 -2.79 -7.79 1.12
CA GLU A 199 -2.64 -6.72 2.11
C GLU A 199 -1.44 -5.81 1.79
N MET A 200 -0.34 -6.34 1.27
CA MET A 200 0.79 -5.54 0.80
C MET A 200 0.41 -4.66 -0.39
N CYS A 201 -0.42 -5.13 -1.33
CA CYS A 201 -0.90 -4.33 -2.45
C CYS A 201 -1.67 -3.08 -1.98
N HIS A 202 -2.44 -3.18 -0.90
CA HIS A 202 -3.09 -2.01 -0.31
C HIS A 202 -2.09 -0.94 0.13
N LEU A 203 -0.93 -1.35 0.67
CA LEU A 203 0.10 -0.40 1.10
C LEU A 203 0.75 0.36 -0.07
N PHE A 204 0.68 -0.18 -1.28
CA PHE A 204 1.07 0.52 -2.51
C PHE A 204 -0.08 1.31 -3.16
N GLY A 205 -1.28 1.32 -2.55
CA GLY A 205 -2.43 2.08 -3.01
C GLY A 205 -3.52 1.29 -3.73
N ALA A 206 -3.46 -0.05 -3.77
CA ALA A 206 -4.53 -0.86 -4.34
C ALA A 206 -5.84 -0.73 -3.56
N GLU A 207 -6.96 -0.80 -4.27
CA GLU A 207 -8.30 -0.90 -3.71
C GLU A 207 -8.80 -2.34 -3.79
N ASP A 208 -9.67 -2.72 -2.84
CA ASP A 208 -10.48 -3.93 -2.99
C ASP A 208 -11.36 -3.83 -4.23
N LEU A 209 -11.45 -4.91 -5.00
CA LEU A 209 -12.31 -5.02 -6.18
C LEU A 209 -13.60 -5.81 -5.91
N TYR A 210 -13.85 -6.24 -4.67
CA TYR A 210 -15.08 -6.89 -4.23
C TYR A 210 -15.93 -5.92 -3.39
N ALA A 211 -17.22 -6.21 -3.27
CA ALA A 211 -18.14 -5.36 -2.53
C ALA A 211 -17.75 -5.24 -1.05
N THR A 212 -17.50 -4.02 -0.63
CA THR A 212 -17.17 -3.62 0.74
C THR A 212 -18.03 -2.40 1.10
N PHE A 213 -17.74 -1.75 2.21
CA PHE A 213 -18.35 -0.45 2.50
C PHE A 213 -17.86 0.68 1.56
N ILE A 214 -16.82 0.42 0.75
CA ILE A 214 -16.24 1.34 -0.25
C ILE A 214 -16.69 0.95 -1.65
N GLN A 215 -16.60 -0.34 -2.02
CA GLN A 215 -16.91 -0.82 -3.36
C GLN A 215 -18.36 -1.27 -3.51
N THR A 216 -18.94 -0.97 -4.65
CA THR A 216 -20.31 -1.34 -4.97
C THR A 216 -20.39 -2.78 -5.55
N GLU A 217 -21.59 -3.40 -5.48
CA GLU A 217 -21.86 -4.68 -6.14
C GLU A 217 -21.70 -4.58 -7.68
N GLU A 218 -21.98 -3.40 -8.27
CA GLU A 218 -21.80 -3.16 -9.69
C GLU A 218 -20.32 -3.17 -10.09
N ASN A 219 -19.46 -2.51 -9.30
CA ASN A 219 -18.02 -2.53 -9.49
C ASN A 219 -17.47 -3.95 -9.30
N GLU A 220 -17.91 -4.68 -8.29
CA GLU A 220 -17.51 -6.07 -8.11
C GLU A 220 -17.91 -6.94 -9.32
N ALA A 221 -19.14 -6.81 -9.82
CA ALA A 221 -19.60 -7.56 -10.99
C ALA A 221 -18.73 -7.26 -12.23
N ARG A 222 -18.38 -5.98 -12.42
CA ARG A 222 -17.48 -5.54 -13.49
C ARG A 222 -16.05 -6.09 -13.31
N ALA A 223 -15.54 -6.09 -12.09
CA ALA A 223 -14.24 -6.66 -11.79
C ALA A 223 -14.21 -8.17 -12.02
N ARG A 224 -15.27 -8.90 -11.68
CA ARG A 224 -15.39 -10.34 -11.95
C ARG A 224 -15.41 -10.68 -13.45
N GLU A 225 -15.94 -9.79 -14.28
CA GLU A 225 -15.91 -9.94 -15.73
C GLU A 225 -14.53 -9.63 -16.32
N LEU A 226 -13.91 -8.54 -15.89
CA LEU A 226 -12.69 -8.01 -16.51
C LEU A 226 -11.41 -8.56 -15.89
N PHE A 227 -11.40 -8.84 -14.59
CA PHE A 227 -10.23 -9.18 -13.76
C PHE A 227 -10.50 -10.40 -12.86
N PRO A 228 -10.99 -11.54 -13.38
CA PRO A 228 -11.47 -12.65 -12.56
C PRO A 228 -10.41 -13.28 -11.66
N ASP A 229 -9.14 -13.12 -11.97
CA ASP A 229 -8.01 -13.68 -11.23
C ASP A 229 -7.17 -12.63 -10.48
N ASP A 230 -7.61 -11.35 -10.47
CA ASP A 230 -6.90 -10.29 -9.75
C ASP A 230 -6.92 -10.56 -8.24
N ILE A 231 -5.75 -10.36 -7.61
CA ILE A 231 -5.58 -10.63 -6.18
C ILE A 231 -6.44 -9.70 -5.32
N MET A 232 -6.76 -8.49 -5.81
CA MET A 232 -7.61 -7.54 -5.10
C MET A 232 -9.10 -7.85 -5.22
N LEU A 233 -9.50 -8.74 -6.15
CA LEU A 233 -10.88 -9.23 -6.26
C LEU A 233 -11.15 -10.42 -5.35
N ARG A 234 -10.18 -11.31 -5.21
CA ARG A 234 -10.29 -12.53 -4.39
C ARG A 234 -8.92 -13.06 -4.02
N VAL A 235 -8.85 -13.72 -2.88
CA VAL A 235 -7.65 -14.41 -2.42
C VAL A 235 -7.79 -15.91 -2.61
N SER A 236 -6.76 -16.57 -3.15
CA SER A 236 -6.66 -18.02 -3.32
C SER A 236 -5.49 -18.58 -2.53
N TYR A 237 -5.64 -19.74 -1.87
CA TYR A 237 -4.52 -20.41 -1.21
C TYR A 237 -3.34 -20.73 -2.14
N ASN A 238 -3.60 -20.89 -3.44
CA ASN A 238 -2.55 -21.03 -4.42
C ASN A 238 -2.30 -19.67 -5.10
N ILE A 239 -1.36 -18.92 -4.58
CA ILE A 239 -1.01 -17.59 -5.08
C ILE A 239 -0.64 -17.58 -6.58
N LYS A 240 -0.13 -18.70 -7.11
CA LYS A 240 0.27 -18.84 -8.53
C LYS A 240 -0.92 -18.80 -9.49
N THR A 241 -2.14 -18.97 -8.99
CA THR A 241 -3.37 -18.83 -9.80
C THR A 241 -3.88 -17.41 -9.87
N GLN A 242 -3.22 -16.50 -9.19
CA GLN A 242 -3.60 -15.09 -9.14
C GLN A 242 -2.61 -14.23 -9.91
N LYS A 243 -3.02 -13.02 -10.21
CA LYS A 243 -2.23 -12.02 -10.91
C LYS A 243 -2.58 -10.62 -10.42
N ILE A 244 -1.79 -9.66 -10.83
CA ILE A 244 -2.10 -8.24 -10.78
C ILE A 244 -2.57 -7.85 -12.17
N ASP A 245 -3.85 -7.50 -12.30
CA ASP A 245 -4.41 -7.02 -13.56
C ASP A 245 -4.21 -5.51 -13.72
N LYS A 246 -4.59 -4.96 -14.86
CA LYS A 246 -4.26 -3.58 -15.29
C LYS A 246 -4.71 -2.50 -14.31
N LEU A 247 -5.90 -2.61 -13.73
CA LEU A 247 -6.42 -1.64 -12.76
C LEU A 247 -5.55 -1.64 -11.49
N THR A 248 -5.33 -2.81 -10.90
CA THR A 248 -4.47 -2.95 -9.71
C THR A 248 -3.05 -2.52 -10.04
N ALA A 249 -2.49 -2.90 -11.20
CA ALA A 249 -1.16 -2.48 -11.65
C ALA A 249 -1.03 -0.96 -11.74
N TRP A 250 -2.05 -0.29 -12.27
CA TRP A 250 -2.07 1.16 -12.32
C TRP A 250 -2.12 1.78 -10.92
N LEU A 251 -2.95 1.26 -10.02
CA LEU A 251 -3.08 1.76 -8.64
C LEU A 251 -1.76 1.68 -7.86
N ILE A 252 -1.01 0.58 -8.02
CA ILE A 252 0.23 0.34 -7.27
C ILE A 252 1.50 0.79 -8.01
N GLY A 253 1.37 1.56 -9.08
CA GLY A 253 2.48 2.20 -9.78
C GLY A 253 3.27 1.31 -10.75
N LEU A 254 2.76 0.13 -11.12
CA LEU A 254 3.42 -0.75 -12.09
C LEU A 254 3.28 -0.26 -13.54
N THR A 255 2.23 0.51 -13.83
CA THR A 255 1.98 1.12 -15.14
C THR A 255 1.34 2.49 -15.00
N ASP A 256 1.56 3.36 -15.98
CA ASP A 256 0.85 4.63 -16.14
C ASP A 256 -0.32 4.53 -17.13
N GLU A 257 -0.52 3.37 -17.76
CA GLU A 257 -1.67 3.14 -18.62
C GLU A 257 -2.94 3.11 -17.80
N MET A 258 -3.86 4.03 -18.10
CA MET A 258 -5.11 4.25 -17.38
C MET A 258 -6.27 4.34 -18.35
N GLU A 259 -7.38 3.74 -18.01
CA GLU A 259 -8.66 3.94 -18.66
C GLU A 259 -9.58 4.79 -17.76
N GLU A 260 -10.37 5.70 -18.36
CA GLU A 260 -11.19 6.66 -17.61
C GLU A 260 -12.10 5.99 -16.56
N TRP A 261 -12.61 4.81 -16.89
CA TRP A 261 -13.50 4.07 -16.01
C TRP A 261 -12.79 3.43 -14.77
N TYR A 262 -11.44 3.47 -14.71
CA TYR A 262 -10.73 3.07 -13.48
C TYR A 262 -11.11 3.97 -12.30
N LEU A 263 -11.49 5.20 -12.58
CA LEU A 263 -11.92 6.17 -11.58
C LEU A 263 -13.20 5.75 -10.85
N ASP A 264 -14.04 4.89 -11.46
CA ASP A 264 -15.26 4.37 -10.85
C ASP A 264 -14.96 3.47 -9.63
N PHE A 265 -13.73 2.94 -9.55
CA PHE A 265 -13.27 2.09 -8.44
C PHE A 265 -12.57 2.86 -7.33
N LEU A 266 -12.31 4.14 -7.52
CA LEU A 266 -11.69 4.95 -6.49
C LEU A 266 -12.74 5.49 -5.53
N TYR A 267 -12.39 5.50 -4.26
CA TYR A 267 -13.19 6.16 -3.24
C TYR A 267 -13.12 7.68 -3.43
N GLU A 268 -14.31 8.34 -3.43
CA GLU A 268 -14.45 9.81 -3.47
C GLU A 268 -14.36 10.43 -2.06
#